data_7a88c2908f72491ed5da886ed7d9ccb0
#
_entry.id   7a88c2908f72491ed5da886ed7d9ccb0
#
_cell.length_a   1.000
_cell.length_b   1.000
_cell.length_c   1.000
_cell.angle_alpha   90.00
_cell.angle_beta   90.00
_cell.angle_gamma   90.00
#
_symmetry.space_group_name_H-M   'P 1'
#
loop_
_entity.id
_entity.type
_entity.pdbx_description
1 polymer ?
#
loop_
_entity_poly.entity_id
_entity_poly.type
_entity_poly.pdbx_seq_one_letter_code
_entity_poly.pdbx_strand_id
1 'polypeptide(L)'
;LEFRRVLFRSQLLTMVGAVTLFLFGLSLLSVGLQKVAGDGLRSFLASMTSNGFKRLLTGVGVTAAIQSSTATTIMVVSFVNAGLLTLAQAIGVIMGANIGTTVTSWIMAIFGFSYDISTISFPLIALGFIMMMNQKNKKMRDLGEIIIGFALFFVGFAKLKETSGILLDNIDLSGLQALTNLHLGPVNLSVLLFLLIGTVLTICFQSSAATMAIIMLLITTGVIPFKLAAAMILGENIGTTIAANIAASVGNTTSKRAAMAHTVFNVFGVIWVLCIFPWFLKLIGFIIGSCGLPDPNTADLTDVANADTIKASLLYSVTTMHTLFNVTNTLILIWFIPQIEKIVSWIIPQKAEKEVFRLKYIQGGPLSTAELSLDEAEQEIVHFSEICYNDFLYMRQAIAENSADKFSELREKLIKYEAITDRIEYEIADYLNQVAKGEISESSAKRINGMYKIIGELESIGDSGDAVGRILARRNEHGLSFDEEQLKRLGRMCDIVDDAFKAMTANLKVAYTSLKDITNAQDAEYNINECRNTLREEHIINIEENPDYNYQVGVFYMDIVAELEKIGDFIINISEAKIAENG
;
A
#
# COMPACT_ATOMS: atom_id res chain seq x y z
N LEU A 1 32.64 31.12 29.25
CA LEU A 1 31.23 31.04 28.81
C LEU A 1 31.09 30.79 27.30
N GLU A 2 31.81 31.47 26.44
CA GLU A 2 31.77 31.26 24.98
C GLU A 2 32.26 29.88 24.56
N PHE A 3 33.37 29.39 25.12
CA PHE A 3 33.88 28.05 24.83
C PHE A 3 32.87 26.94 25.16
N ARG A 4 32.20 27.04 26.32
CA ARG A 4 31.12 26.11 26.67
C ARG A 4 29.93 26.18 25.71
N ARG A 5 29.55 27.37 25.23
CA ARG A 5 28.48 27.55 24.22
C ARG A 5 28.85 26.95 22.87
N VAL A 6 30.09 27.11 22.43
CA VAL A 6 30.59 26.53 21.18
C VAL A 6 30.63 25.00 21.29
N LEU A 7 31.13 24.46 22.40
CA LEU A 7 31.16 23.02 22.65
C LEU A 7 29.74 22.44 22.68
N PHE A 8 28.80 23.06 23.38
CA PHE A 8 27.40 22.66 23.43
C PHE A 8 26.74 22.65 22.04
N ARG A 9 26.94 23.72 21.24
CA ARG A 9 26.42 23.77 19.87
C ARG A 9 27.03 22.67 18.99
N SER A 10 28.31 22.40 19.10
CA SER A 10 28.97 21.32 18.38
C SER A 10 28.41 19.95 18.75
N GLN A 11 28.20 19.70 20.04
CA GLN A 11 27.61 18.42 20.53
C GLN A 11 26.16 18.25 20.07
N LEU A 12 25.37 19.32 20.08
CA LEU A 12 23.99 19.30 19.59
C LEU A 12 23.94 18.98 18.09
N LEU A 13 24.78 19.59 17.28
CA LEU A 13 24.89 19.30 15.86
C LEU A 13 25.35 17.86 15.60
N THR A 14 26.31 17.36 16.40
CA THR A 14 26.76 15.98 16.32
C THR A 14 25.63 15.00 16.69
N MET A 15 24.80 15.32 17.68
CA MET A 15 23.64 14.51 18.06
C MET A 15 22.60 14.47 16.95
N VAL A 16 22.29 15.61 16.31
CA VAL A 16 21.41 15.67 15.14
C VAL A 16 21.97 14.83 14.00
N GLY A 17 23.27 14.93 13.73
CA GLY A 17 23.95 14.09 12.73
C GLY A 17 23.88 12.59 13.05
N ALA A 18 24.06 12.23 14.32
CA ALA A 18 23.95 10.84 14.77
C ALA A 18 22.53 10.26 14.62
N VAL A 19 21.50 11.05 14.98
CA VAL A 19 20.08 10.69 14.74
C VAL A 19 19.81 10.54 13.24
N THR A 20 20.30 11.47 12.43
CA THR A 20 20.12 11.39 10.97
C THR A 20 20.78 10.14 10.39
N LEU A 21 22.00 9.80 10.81
CA LEU A 21 22.71 8.62 10.35
C LEU A 21 22.00 7.33 10.79
N PHE A 22 21.52 7.30 12.02
CA PHE A 22 20.71 6.20 12.56
C PHE A 22 19.43 5.98 11.75
N LEU A 23 18.66 7.07 11.48
CA LEU A 23 17.43 7.01 10.71
C LEU A 23 17.69 6.62 9.25
N PHE A 24 18.76 7.15 8.65
CA PHE A 24 19.17 6.79 7.29
C PHE A 24 19.56 5.31 7.19
N GLY A 25 20.35 4.81 8.15
CA GLY A 25 20.70 3.38 8.21
C GLY A 25 19.48 2.48 8.34
N LEU A 26 18.54 2.84 9.22
CA LEU A 26 17.28 2.11 9.40
C LEU A 26 16.41 2.14 8.13
N SER A 27 16.32 3.29 7.47
CA SER A 27 15.59 3.43 6.21
C SER A 27 16.20 2.58 5.10
N LEU A 28 17.52 2.64 4.93
CA LEU A 28 18.24 1.85 3.93
C LEU A 28 18.09 0.34 4.19
N LEU A 29 18.19 -0.08 5.45
CA LEU A 29 17.94 -1.47 5.87
C LEU A 29 16.53 -1.92 5.50
N SER A 30 15.51 -1.13 5.85
CA SER A 30 14.10 -1.45 5.59
C SER A 30 13.81 -1.51 4.09
N VAL A 31 14.28 -0.53 3.31
CA VAL A 31 14.10 -0.50 1.84
C VAL A 31 14.81 -1.69 1.18
N GLY A 32 16.05 -1.99 1.58
CA GLY A 32 16.79 -3.13 1.06
C GLY A 32 16.09 -4.47 1.36
N LEU A 33 15.55 -4.63 2.59
CA LEU A 33 14.77 -5.81 2.97
C LEU A 33 13.48 -5.92 2.15
N GLN A 34 12.79 -4.81 1.89
CA GLN A 34 11.60 -4.76 1.03
C GLN A 34 11.93 -5.16 -0.41
N LYS A 35 13.04 -4.65 -0.99
CA LYS A 35 13.50 -5.01 -2.34
C LYS A 35 13.81 -6.52 -2.46
N VAL A 36 14.48 -7.10 -1.47
CA VAL A 36 14.82 -8.54 -1.46
C VAL A 36 13.60 -9.41 -1.23
N ALA A 37 12.69 -8.99 -0.36
CA ALA A 37 11.45 -9.73 -0.07
C ALA A 37 10.46 -9.70 -1.25
N GLY A 38 10.42 -8.61 -2.01
CA GLY A 38 9.72 -8.43 -3.29
C GLY A 38 8.35 -9.09 -3.40
N ASP A 39 8.11 -9.75 -4.54
CA ASP A 39 6.85 -10.46 -4.85
C ASP A 39 6.52 -11.60 -3.88
N GLY A 40 7.54 -12.20 -3.23
CA GLY A 40 7.34 -13.25 -2.23
C GLY A 40 6.57 -12.76 -1.01
N LEU A 41 6.84 -11.54 -0.56
CA LEU A 41 6.14 -10.93 0.57
C LEU A 41 4.67 -10.66 0.25
N ARG A 42 4.40 -10.22 -0.96
CA ARG A 42 3.08 -9.93 -1.48
C ARG A 42 2.23 -11.20 -1.62
N SER A 43 2.76 -12.23 -2.28
CA SER A 43 2.06 -13.51 -2.40
C SER A 43 1.84 -14.17 -1.04
N PHE A 44 2.77 -13.99 -0.10
CA PHE A 44 2.60 -14.43 1.28
C PHE A 44 1.46 -13.67 1.99
N LEU A 45 1.39 -12.35 1.87
CA LEU A 45 0.29 -11.55 2.41
C LEU A 45 -1.07 -11.97 1.83
N ALA A 46 -1.17 -12.14 0.52
CA ALA A 46 -2.41 -12.52 -0.16
C ALA A 46 -2.87 -13.94 0.21
N SER A 47 -1.95 -14.90 0.33
CA SER A 47 -2.26 -16.32 0.56
C SER A 47 -2.58 -16.66 2.02
N MET A 48 -2.01 -15.94 2.99
CA MET A 48 -2.03 -16.31 4.41
C MET A 48 -3.13 -15.61 5.24
N THR A 49 -4.08 -14.92 4.60
CA THR A 49 -5.13 -14.17 5.30
C THR A 49 -6.43 -14.95 5.55
N SER A 50 -6.44 -16.27 5.33
CA SER A 50 -7.65 -17.11 5.37
C SER A 50 -8.32 -17.22 6.76
N ASN A 51 -7.57 -17.16 7.86
CA ASN A 51 -8.12 -17.18 9.22
C ASN A 51 -7.45 -16.15 10.14
N GLY A 52 -8.10 -15.82 11.28
CA GLY A 52 -7.64 -14.76 12.20
C GLY A 52 -6.22 -14.96 12.71
N PHE A 53 -5.82 -16.19 13.02
CA PHE A 53 -4.48 -16.50 13.52
C PHE A 53 -3.42 -16.37 12.42
N LYS A 54 -3.71 -16.84 11.20
CA LYS A 54 -2.80 -16.68 10.06
C LYS A 54 -2.59 -15.21 9.72
N ARG A 55 -3.65 -14.38 9.73
CA ARG A 55 -3.55 -12.91 9.53
C ARG A 55 -2.60 -12.28 10.51
N LEU A 56 -2.74 -12.63 11.79
CA LEU A 56 -1.86 -12.14 12.86
C LEU A 56 -0.41 -12.52 12.60
N LEU A 57 -0.14 -13.82 12.36
CA LEU A 57 1.22 -14.31 12.08
C LEU A 57 1.81 -13.68 10.82
N THR A 58 0.99 -13.45 9.79
CA THR A 58 1.41 -12.75 8.59
C THR A 58 1.89 -11.34 8.90
N GLY A 59 1.12 -10.57 9.68
CA GLY A 59 1.52 -9.23 10.11
C GLY A 59 2.80 -9.23 10.93
N VAL A 60 2.94 -10.16 11.90
CA VAL A 60 4.17 -10.33 12.68
C VAL A 60 5.36 -10.64 11.77
N GLY A 61 5.23 -11.65 10.90
CA GLY A 61 6.32 -12.12 10.05
C GLY A 61 6.77 -11.08 9.04
N VAL A 62 5.82 -10.42 8.38
CA VAL A 62 6.12 -9.36 7.42
C VAL A 62 6.85 -8.20 8.09
N THR A 63 6.32 -7.69 9.20
CA THR A 63 6.94 -6.56 9.91
C THR A 63 8.31 -6.91 10.48
N ALA A 64 8.47 -8.10 11.06
CA ALA A 64 9.76 -8.56 11.54
C ALA A 64 10.78 -8.72 10.40
N ALA A 65 10.33 -9.19 9.21
CA ALA A 65 11.20 -9.36 8.05
C ALA A 65 11.65 -8.03 7.45
N ILE A 66 10.74 -7.06 7.27
CA ILE A 66 11.07 -5.75 6.66
C ILE A 66 11.47 -4.68 7.67
N GLN A 67 11.41 -4.97 8.96
CA GLN A 67 11.76 -4.08 10.08
C GLN A 67 11.02 -2.72 10.06
N SER A 68 9.80 -2.70 9.49
CA SER A 68 8.97 -1.49 9.38
C SER A 68 7.48 -1.80 9.46
N SER A 69 6.85 -1.48 10.59
CA SER A 69 5.39 -1.57 10.73
C SER A 69 4.65 -0.53 9.90
N THR A 70 5.25 0.64 9.71
CA THR A 70 4.70 1.70 8.85
C THR A 70 4.58 1.19 7.41
N ALA A 71 5.64 0.61 6.85
CA ALA A 71 5.62 0.04 5.50
C ALA A 71 4.61 -1.11 5.40
N THR A 72 4.58 -2.02 6.39
CA THR A 72 3.59 -3.11 6.43
C THR A 72 2.16 -2.58 6.46
N THR A 73 1.88 -1.58 7.29
CA THR A 73 0.52 -1.02 7.42
C THR A 73 0.10 -0.28 6.15
N ILE A 74 0.98 0.52 5.54
CA ILE A 74 0.73 1.19 4.26
C ILE A 74 0.45 0.16 3.17
N MET A 75 1.23 -0.93 3.09
CA MET A 75 1.01 -2.03 2.16
C MET A 75 -0.36 -2.69 2.36
N VAL A 76 -0.76 -2.95 3.60
CA VAL A 76 -2.09 -3.51 3.93
C VAL A 76 -3.21 -2.54 3.54
N VAL A 77 -3.06 -1.25 3.82
CA VAL A 77 -4.00 -0.20 3.42
C VAL A 77 -4.14 -0.14 1.89
N SER A 78 -3.04 -0.27 1.16
CA SER A 78 -3.03 -0.33 -0.31
C SER A 78 -3.75 -1.58 -0.83
N PHE A 79 -3.53 -2.74 -0.23
CA PHE A 79 -4.27 -3.97 -0.62
C PHE A 79 -5.77 -3.87 -0.35
N VAL A 80 -6.17 -3.18 0.71
CA VAL A 80 -7.58 -2.87 0.96
C VAL A 80 -8.11 -1.90 -0.10
N ASN A 81 -7.33 -0.90 -0.48
CA ASN A 81 -7.69 0.05 -1.54
C ASN A 81 -7.90 -0.66 -2.88
N ALA A 82 -7.02 -1.60 -3.23
CA ALA A 82 -7.10 -2.44 -4.42
C ALA A 82 -8.16 -3.57 -4.32
N GLY A 83 -8.89 -3.69 -3.20
CA GLY A 83 -9.88 -4.77 -3.02
C GLY A 83 -9.28 -6.18 -2.83
N LEU A 84 -7.96 -6.29 -2.65
CA LEU A 84 -7.27 -7.56 -2.44
C LEU A 84 -7.43 -8.10 -1.02
N LEU A 85 -7.69 -7.23 -0.05
CA LEU A 85 -7.98 -7.58 1.34
C LEU A 85 -9.29 -6.96 1.80
N THR A 86 -10.07 -7.73 2.55
CA THR A 86 -11.22 -7.18 3.27
C THR A 86 -10.77 -6.36 4.48
N LEU A 87 -11.62 -5.47 4.98
CA LEU A 87 -11.32 -4.67 6.18
C LEU A 87 -10.97 -5.56 7.39
N ALA A 88 -11.71 -6.64 7.63
CA ALA A 88 -11.43 -7.60 8.72
C ALA A 88 -10.07 -8.29 8.57
N GLN A 89 -9.68 -8.62 7.33
CA GLN A 89 -8.36 -9.20 7.06
C GLN A 89 -7.24 -8.19 7.38
N ALA A 90 -7.40 -6.97 6.92
CA ALA A 90 -6.46 -5.88 7.15
C ALA A 90 -6.26 -5.61 8.65
N ILE A 91 -7.34 -5.50 9.42
CA ILE A 91 -7.28 -5.27 10.87
C ILE A 91 -6.43 -6.36 11.55
N GLY A 92 -6.64 -7.64 11.20
CA GLY A 92 -5.86 -8.74 11.76
C GLY A 92 -4.37 -8.69 11.43
N VAL A 93 -4.02 -8.30 10.20
CA VAL A 93 -2.61 -8.14 9.77
C VAL A 93 -1.97 -6.93 10.48
N ILE A 94 -2.68 -5.80 10.59
CA ILE A 94 -2.21 -4.59 11.30
C ILE A 94 -1.95 -4.87 12.79
N MET A 95 -2.82 -5.64 13.45
CA MET A 95 -2.59 -6.10 14.82
C MET A 95 -1.30 -6.91 14.93
N GLY A 96 -1.04 -7.81 13.96
CA GLY A 96 0.21 -8.56 13.88
C GLY A 96 1.42 -7.67 13.63
N ALA A 97 1.30 -6.67 12.77
CA ALA A 97 2.37 -5.73 12.48
C ALA A 97 2.86 -4.98 13.73
N ASN A 98 1.96 -4.61 14.64
CA ASN A 98 2.31 -3.99 15.91
C ASN A 98 3.16 -4.91 16.80
N ILE A 99 2.85 -6.22 16.86
CA ILE A 99 3.71 -7.18 17.56
C ILE A 99 5.08 -7.29 16.85
N GLY A 100 5.09 -7.36 15.50
CA GLY A 100 6.32 -7.47 14.71
C GLY A 100 7.30 -6.32 14.95
N THR A 101 6.82 -5.11 15.23
CA THR A 101 7.64 -3.93 15.57
C THR A 101 8.51 -4.17 16.80
N THR A 102 8.06 -4.98 17.74
CA THR A 102 8.82 -5.25 18.99
C THR A 102 10.13 -6.00 18.73
N VAL A 103 10.24 -6.71 17.61
CA VAL A 103 11.49 -7.41 17.21
C VAL A 103 12.62 -6.40 17.03
N THR A 104 12.35 -5.23 16.43
CA THR A 104 13.35 -4.15 16.28
C THR A 104 13.84 -3.67 17.65
N SER A 105 12.94 -3.53 18.63
CA SER A 105 13.31 -3.13 19.99
C SER A 105 14.22 -4.15 20.67
N TRP A 106 13.98 -5.45 20.47
CA TRP A 106 14.87 -6.51 20.96
C TRP A 106 16.23 -6.50 20.29
N ILE A 107 16.27 -6.28 18.97
CA ILE A 107 17.55 -6.15 18.24
C ILE A 107 18.36 -4.98 18.81
N MET A 108 17.73 -3.82 19.05
CA MET A 108 18.40 -2.66 19.64
C MET A 108 18.89 -2.95 21.07
N ALA A 109 18.06 -3.54 21.92
CA ALA A 109 18.42 -3.83 23.30
C ALA A 109 19.62 -4.81 23.38
N ILE A 110 19.60 -5.88 22.60
CA ILE A 110 20.63 -6.92 22.62
C ILE A 110 21.91 -6.42 21.92
N PHE A 111 21.79 -5.96 20.67
CA PHE A 111 22.97 -5.65 19.85
C PHE A 111 23.46 -4.21 19.99
N GLY A 112 22.57 -3.26 20.29
CA GLY A 112 22.95 -1.83 20.38
C GLY A 112 23.54 -1.44 21.73
N PHE A 113 23.18 -2.13 22.81
CA PHE A 113 23.63 -1.80 24.17
C PHE A 113 24.54 -2.88 24.79
N SER A 114 24.27 -4.17 24.53
CA SER A 114 25.01 -5.26 25.17
C SER A 114 26.29 -5.65 24.40
N TYR A 115 26.34 -5.37 23.10
CA TYR A 115 27.50 -5.66 22.25
C TYR A 115 27.96 -4.40 21.53
N ASP A 116 29.28 -4.18 21.47
CA ASP A 116 29.84 -3.09 20.66
C ASP A 116 29.97 -3.50 19.19
N ILE A 117 28.84 -3.42 18.47
CA ILE A 117 28.80 -3.73 17.03
C ILE A 117 29.49 -2.64 16.20
N SER A 118 29.76 -1.44 16.77
CA SER A 118 30.39 -0.35 16.03
C SER A 118 31.74 -0.77 15.42
N THR A 119 32.49 -1.63 16.09
CA THR A 119 33.78 -2.18 15.61
C THR A 119 33.61 -3.02 14.33
N ILE A 120 32.53 -3.79 14.21
CA ILE A 120 32.25 -4.65 13.04
C ILE A 120 31.56 -3.83 11.94
N SER A 121 30.95 -2.71 12.26
CA SER A 121 30.19 -1.91 11.31
C SER A 121 31.03 -1.38 10.15
N PHE A 122 32.28 -0.93 10.40
CA PHE A 122 33.14 -0.44 9.33
C PHE A 122 33.53 -1.52 8.30
N PRO A 123 33.95 -2.74 8.70
CA PRO A 123 34.12 -3.85 7.77
C PRO A 123 32.84 -4.20 7.01
N LEU A 124 31.65 -4.15 7.65
CA LEU A 124 30.37 -4.40 7.00
C LEU A 124 30.03 -3.33 5.95
N ILE A 125 30.32 -2.04 6.22
CA ILE A 125 30.15 -0.97 5.23
C ILE A 125 31.01 -1.25 4.00
N ALA A 126 32.29 -1.63 4.18
CA ALA A 126 33.19 -1.95 3.08
C ALA A 126 32.68 -3.15 2.26
N LEU A 127 32.25 -4.23 2.93
CA LEU A 127 31.68 -5.41 2.28
C LEU A 127 30.42 -5.05 1.49
N GLY A 128 29.47 -4.35 2.12
CA GLY A 128 28.21 -3.95 1.50
C GLY A 128 28.43 -3.02 0.30
N PHE A 129 29.41 -2.11 0.39
CA PHE A 129 29.76 -1.23 -0.72
C PHE A 129 30.31 -2.01 -1.92
N ILE A 130 31.19 -2.99 -1.70
CA ILE A 130 31.70 -3.87 -2.76
C ILE A 130 30.55 -4.62 -3.43
N MET A 131 29.58 -5.11 -2.63
CA MET A 131 28.41 -5.81 -3.15
C MET A 131 27.48 -4.87 -3.96
N MET A 132 27.31 -3.63 -3.51
CA MET A 132 26.53 -2.60 -4.25
C MET A 132 27.16 -2.22 -5.59
N MET A 133 28.48 -2.27 -5.74
CA MET A 133 29.16 -2.01 -7.01
C MET A 133 28.90 -3.09 -8.08
N ASN A 134 28.32 -4.22 -7.71
CA ASN A 134 27.99 -5.28 -8.67
C ASN A 134 26.76 -4.94 -9.50
N GLN A 135 26.95 -4.24 -10.62
CA GLN A 135 25.87 -3.82 -11.53
C GLN A 135 25.16 -4.98 -12.25
N LYS A 136 25.81 -6.16 -12.34
CA LYS A 136 25.27 -7.32 -13.07
C LYS A 136 24.30 -8.17 -12.24
N ASN A 137 24.35 -8.10 -10.93
CA ASN A 137 23.53 -8.91 -10.05
C ASN A 137 22.74 -8.05 -9.06
N LYS A 138 21.46 -7.78 -9.41
CA LYS A 138 20.55 -6.98 -8.60
C LYS A 138 20.44 -7.51 -7.16
N LYS A 139 20.32 -8.83 -6.96
CA LYS A 139 20.22 -9.42 -5.61
C LYS A 139 21.45 -9.13 -4.75
N MET A 140 22.66 -9.16 -5.35
CA MET A 140 23.89 -8.80 -4.64
C MET A 140 23.91 -7.32 -4.26
N ARG A 141 23.42 -6.44 -5.13
CA ARG A 141 23.33 -5.01 -4.85
C ARG A 141 22.35 -4.73 -3.71
N ASP A 142 21.16 -5.32 -3.77
CA ASP A 142 20.13 -5.14 -2.75
C ASP A 142 20.58 -5.71 -1.40
N LEU A 143 21.30 -6.84 -1.38
CA LEU A 143 21.92 -7.37 -0.17
C LEU A 143 23.03 -6.45 0.35
N GLY A 144 23.81 -5.81 -0.52
CA GLY A 144 24.77 -4.78 -0.16
C GLY A 144 24.13 -3.58 0.55
N GLU A 145 22.97 -3.12 0.06
CA GLU A 145 22.19 -2.06 0.71
C GLU A 145 21.75 -2.46 2.12
N ILE A 146 21.27 -3.69 2.31
CA ILE A 146 20.89 -4.22 3.62
C ILE A 146 22.06 -4.18 4.59
N ILE A 147 23.22 -4.66 4.16
CA ILE A 147 24.44 -4.72 4.99
C ILE A 147 24.91 -3.32 5.36
N ILE A 148 24.92 -2.38 4.42
CA ILE A 148 25.28 -0.98 4.69
C ILE A 148 24.24 -0.34 5.63
N GLY A 149 22.95 -0.53 5.36
CA GLY A 149 21.87 -0.01 6.20
C GLY A 149 21.99 -0.49 7.64
N PHE A 150 22.23 -1.79 7.84
CA PHE A 150 22.48 -2.40 9.16
C PHE A 150 23.71 -1.77 9.85
N ALA A 151 24.82 -1.64 9.14
CA ALA A 151 26.03 -1.08 9.70
C ALA A 151 25.88 0.41 10.06
N LEU A 152 25.29 1.23 9.18
CA LEU A 152 25.05 2.66 9.44
C LEU A 152 24.07 2.87 10.59
N PHE A 153 23.04 2.01 10.71
CA PHE A 153 22.13 1.99 11.84
C PHE A 153 22.89 1.89 13.18
N PHE A 154 23.81 0.93 13.31
CA PHE A 154 24.58 0.74 14.55
C PHE A 154 25.66 1.83 14.75
N VAL A 155 26.30 2.33 13.70
CA VAL A 155 27.23 3.46 13.80
C VAL A 155 26.51 4.71 14.29
N GLY A 156 25.36 5.03 13.71
CA GLY A 156 24.53 6.15 14.13
C GLY A 156 24.05 6.01 15.58
N PHE A 157 23.63 4.81 15.96
CA PHE A 157 23.20 4.50 17.32
C PHE A 157 24.32 4.60 18.36
N ALA A 158 25.53 4.07 18.06
CA ALA A 158 26.68 4.18 18.91
C ALA A 158 27.10 5.66 19.09
N LYS A 159 27.10 6.44 18.01
CA LYS A 159 27.41 7.87 18.07
C LYS A 159 26.35 8.67 18.83
N LEU A 160 25.10 8.31 18.71
CA LEU A 160 23.99 8.90 19.50
C LEU A 160 24.19 8.63 21.00
N LYS A 161 24.56 7.40 21.37
CA LYS A 161 24.84 7.01 22.76
C LYS A 161 26.04 7.79 23.34
N GLU A 162 27.15 7.90 22.59
CA GLU A 162 28.35 8.64 22.98
C GLU A 162 28.03 10.14 23.19
N THR A 163 27.40 10.75 22.19
CA THR A 163 27.14 12.21 22.20
C THR A 163 26.15 12.60 23.30
N SER A 164 25.12 11.77 23.56
CA SER A 164 24.15 12.06 24.60
C SER A 164 24.74 11.99 26.01
N GLY A 165 25.68 11.06 26.28
CA GLY A 165 26.41 11.04 27.55
C GLY A 165 27.13 12.37 27.80
N ILE A 166 27.92 12.84 26.80
CA ILE A 166 28.64 14.09 26.89
C ILE A 166 27.70 15.31 27.05
N LEU A 167 26.56 15.28 26.38
CA LEU A 167 25.58 16.38 26.44
C LEU A 167 24.94 16.47 27.82
N LEU A 168 24.57 15.33 28.41
CA LEU A 168 23.91 15.24 29.71
C LEU A 168 24.81 15.73 30.86
N ASP A 169 26.12 15.49 30.78
CA ASP A 169 27.08 15.99 31.74
C ASP A 169 27.19 17.52 31.78
N ASN A 170 26.68 18.18 30.72
CA ASN A 170 26.78 19.64 30.53
C ASN A 170 25.44 20.38 30.57
N ILE A 171 24.31 19.71 30.74
CA ILE A 171 22.96 20.30 30.78
C ILE A 171 22.45 20.32 32.22
N ASP A 172 21.86 21.46 32.63
CA ASP A 172 21.04 21.50 33.85
C ASP A 172 19.70 20.82 33.62
N LEU A 173 19.54 19.66 34.22
CA LEU A 173 18.33 18.84 34.11
C LEU A 173 17.24 19.23 35.10
N SER A 174 17.44 20.30 35.92
CA SER A 174 16.47 20.70 36.96
C SER A 174 15.07 20.98 36.41
N GLY A 175 15.00 21.61 35.23
CA GLY A 175 13.73 21.85 34.51
C GLY A 175 13.04 20.55 34.09
N LEU A 176 13.81 19.56 33.63
CA LEU A 176 13.26 18.26 33.23
C LEU A 176 12.82 17.45 34.45
N GLN A 177 13.57 17.51 35.57
CA GLN A 177 13.18 16.90 36.83
C GLN A 177 11.85 17.47 37.38
N ALA A 178 11.58 18.77 37.19
CA ALA A 178 10.29 19.35 37.52
C ALA A 178 9.14 18.72 36.71
N LEU A 179 9.37 18.40 35.44
CA LEU A 179 8.38 17.74 34.57
C LEU A 179 8.13 16.27 34.95
N THR A 180 9.10 15.60 35.58
CA THR A 180 8.94 14.18 35.98
C THR A 180 8.03 13.99 37.21
N ASN A 181 7.73 15.03 37.95
CA ASN A 181 6.98 15.01 39.20
C ASN A 181 5.72 15.90 39.18
N LEU A 182 5.11 16.11 38.02
CA LEU A 182 3.89 16.88 37.91
C LEU A 182 2.67 16.07 38.34
N HIS A 183 1.91 16.59 39.30
CA HIS A 183 0.68 16.01 39.81
C HIS A 183 -0.48 17.01 39.77
N LEU A 184 -1.65 16.57 39.36
CA LEU A 184 -2.90 17.33 39.44
C LEU A 184 -3.90 16.50 40.27
N GLY A 185 -3.87 16.68 41.58
CA GLY A 185 -4.61 15.81 42.53
C GLY A 185 -4.15 14.35 42.42
N PRO A 186 -5.05 13.39 42.26
CA PRO A 186 -4.70 11.97 42.13
C PRO A 186 -4.09 11.60 40.74
N VAL A 187 -4.19 12.50 39.74
CA VAL A 187 -3.72 12.25 38.38
C VAL A 187 -2.24 12.60 38.29
N ASN A 188 -1.43 11.62 37.87
CA ASN A 188 -0.03 11.86 37.54
C ASN A 188 0.09 12.49 36.16
N LEU A 189 0.16 13.81 36.10
CA LEU A 189 0.21 14.58 34.88
C LEU A 189 1.49 14.29 34.07
N SER A 190 2.61 13.93 34.75
CA SER A 190 3.84 13.54 34.07
C SER A 190 3.64 12.34 33.16
N VAL A 191 2.83 11.35 33.53
CA VAL A 191 2.55 10.17 32.72
C VAL A 191 1.87 10.59 31.39
N LEU A 192 0.87 11.48 31.46
CA LEU A 192 0.17 11.99 30.27
C LEU A 192 1.09 12.87 29.41
N LEU A 193 1.93 13.69 30.05
CA LEU A 193 2.91 14.54 29.33
C LEU A 193 3.92 13.68 28.57
N PHE A 194 4.50 12.66 29.20
CA PHE A 194 5.49 11.81 28.56
C PHE A 194 4.86 10.87 27.51
N LEU A 195 3.62 10.45 27.67
CA LEU A 195 2.84 9.81 26.63
C LEU A 195 2.70 10.73 25.41
N LEU A 196 2.33 11.99 25.63
CA LEU A 196 2.24 12.98 24.54
C LEU A 196 3.60 13.21 23.86
N ILE A 197 4.69 13.30 24.65
CA ILE A 197 6.04 13.44 24.10
C ILE A 197 6.38 12.24 23.22
N GLY A 198 6.13 11.01 23.67
CA GLY A 198 6.35 9.80 22.87
C GLY A 198 5.52 9.81 21.57
N THR A 199 4.26 10.25 21.64
CA THR A 199 3.39 10.41 20.47
C THR A 199 3.98 11.41 19.48
N VAL A 200 4.33 12.61 19.93
CA VAL A 200 4.87 13.69 19.08
C VAL A 200 6.21 13.29 18.46
N LEU A 201 7.11 12.70 19.23
CA LEU A 201 8.39 12.21 18.70
C LEU A 201 8.19 11.20 17.57
N THR A 202 7.28 10.26 17.75
CA THR A 202 7.00 9.24 16.73
C THR A 202 6.37 9.84 15.47
N ILE A 203 5.49 10.83 15.62
CA ILE A 203 4.95 11.58 14.48
C ILE A 203 6.05 12.34 13.73
N CYS A 204 6.95 13.01 14.46
CA CYS A 204 8.03 13.79 13.87
C CYS A 204 9.05 12.91 13.13
N PHE A 205 9.44 11.79 13.72
CA PHE A 205 10.41 10.88 13.11
C PHE A 205 9.78 9.90 12.12
N GLN A 206 8.47 9.74 12.16
CA GLN A 206 7.73 8.72 11.39
C GLN A 206 8.29 7.30 11.58
N SER A 207 8.92 7.06 12.72
CA SER A 207 9.61 5.82 13.07
C SER A 207 9.48 5.51 14.55
N SER A 208 8.79 4.43 14.87
CA SER A 208 8.71 3.87 16.23
C SER A 208 10.09 3.40 16.71
N ALA A 209 10.90 2.77 15.84
CA ALA A 209 12.24 2.34 16.18
C ALA A 209 13.14 3.51 16.62
N ALA A 210 13.02 4.67 15.97
CA ALA A 210 13.76 5.87 16.37
C ALA A 210 13.31 6.40 17.73
N THR A 211 12.02 6.45 17.99
CA THR A 211 11.47 6.86 19.29
C THR A 211 11.91 5.88 20.38
N MET A 212 11.84 4.58 20.12
CA MET A 212 12.32 3.55 21.05
C MET A 212 13.81 3.70 21.38
N ALA A 213 14.67 3.99 20.38
CA ALA A 213 16.09 4.24 20.62
C ALA A 213 16.33 5.43 21.55
N ILE A 214 15.56 6.52 21.37
CA ILE A 214 15.62 7.70 22.26
C ILE A 214 15.13 7.33 23.66
N ILE A 215 14.05 6.58 23.81
CA ILE A 215 13.54 6.12 25.10
C ILE A 215 14.59 5.26 25.82
N MET A 216 15.21 4.31 25.10
CA MET A 216 16.28 3.47 25.65
C MET A 216 17.48 4.30 26.13
N LEU A 217 17.81 5.35 25.38
CA LEU A 217 18.88 6.25 25.74
C LEU A 217 18.54 7.06 27.00
N LEU A 218 17.35 7.68 27.05
CA LEU A 218 16.91 8.51 28.19
C LEU A 218 16.82 7.71 29.47
N ILE A 219 16.40 6.45 29.42
CA ILE A 219 16.30 5.60 30.60
C ILE A 219 17.68 5.10 31.08
N THR A 220 18.58 4.71 30.16
CA THR A 220 19.92 4.21 30.52
C THR A 220 20.85 5.29 31.01
N THR A 221 20.56 6.55 30.69
CA THR A 221 21.30 7.72 31.19
C THR A 221 20.68 8.31 32.47
N GLY A 222 19.57 7.73 32.96
CA GLY A 222 18.90 8.19 34.19
C GLY A 222 18.12 9.49 34.06
N VAL A 223 17.93 9.99 32.83
CA VAL A 223 17.19 11.23 32.56
C VAL A 223 15.70 11.07 32.93
N ILE A 224 15.14 9.90 32.68
CA ILE A 224 13.76 9.59 33.01
C ILE A 224 13.66 8.24 33.76
N PRO A 225 12.75 8.08 34.74
CA PRO A 225 12.50 6.81 35.39
C PRO A 225 11.70 5.87 34.45
N PHE A 226 11.74 4.55 34.73
CA PHE A 226 11.05 3.51 33.98
C PHE A 226 9.57 3.81 33.75
N LYS A 227 8.87 4.32 34.75
CA LYS A 227 7.46 4.72 34.66
C LYS A 227 7.17 5.69 33.52
N LEU A 228 8.03 6.68 33.29
CA LEU A 228 7.85 7.69 32.25
C LEU A 228 8.30 7.16 30.89
N ALA A 229 9.35 6.34 30.86
CA ALA A 229 9.73 5.61 29.65
C ALA A 229 8.59 4.70 29.15
N ALA A 230 7.92 3.98 30.05
CA ALA A 230 6.74 3.17 29.74
C ALA A 230 5.58 4.02 29.19
N ALA A 231 5.37 5.22 29.73
CA ALA A 231 4.37 6.15 29.19
C ALA A 231 4.72 6.63 27.78
N MET A 232 6.00 6.92 27.50
CA MET A 232 6.45 7.28 26.15
C MET A 232 6.24 6.14 25.15
N ILE A 233 6.45 4.88 25.54
CA ILE A 233 6.18 3.71 24.70
C ILE A 233 4.68 3.62 24.34
N LEU A 234 3.78 3.89 25.28
CA LEU A 234 2.36 3.96 24.98
C LEU A 234 2.05 5.06 23.96
N GLY A 235 2.67 6.22 24.11
CA GLY A 235 2.56 7.32 23.17
C GLY A 235 3.13 7.00 21.78
N GLU A 236 4.26 6.32 21.73
CA GLU A 236 4.89 5.82 20.50
C GLU A 236 3.91 4.99 19.65
N ASN A 237 3.19 4.08 20.29
CA ASN A 237 2.21 3.23 19.59
C ASN A 237 1.04 4.05 18.99
N ILE A 238 0.62 5.14 19.63
CA ILE A 238 -0.37 6.07 19.03
C ILE A 238 0.27 6.83 17.86
N GLY A 239 1.46 7.38 18.04
CA GLY A 239 2.15 8.17 17.02
C GLY A 239 2.39 7.42 15.71
N THR A 240 2.69 6.11 15.80
CA THR A 240 2.92 5.23 14.64
C THR A 240 1.71 5.17 13.69
N THR A 241 0.49 5.40 14.19
CA THR A 241 -0.73 5.29 13.37
C THR A 241 -0.91 6.44 12.38
N ILE A 242 -0.27 7.57 12.60
CA ILE A 242 -0.46 8.79 11.79
C ILE A 242 0.01 8.59 10.35
N ALA A 243 1.15 7.94 10.13
CA ALA A 243 1.70 7.72 8.79
C ALA A 243 0.73 6.90 7.90
N ALA A 244 0.10 5.86 8.46
CA ALA A 244 -0.91 5.07 7.76
C ALA A 244 -2.17 5.88 7.43
N ASN A 245 -2.61 6.77 8.35
CA ASN A 245 -3.77 7.64 8.10
C ASN A 245 -3.47 8.69 7.02
N ILE A 246 -2.26 9.23 6.97
CA ILE A 246 -1.83 10.14 5.90
C ILE A 246 -1.84 9.40 4.56
N ALA A 247 -1.23 8.21 4.48
CA ALA A 247 -1.22 7.40 3.26
C ALA A 247 -2.63 7.04 2.80
N ALA A 248 -3.54 6.67 3.73
CA ALA A 248 -4.93 6.35 3.41
C ALA A 248 -5.78 7.56 3.02
N SER A 249 -5.35 8.80 3.30
CA SER A 249 -6.16 10.01 3.09
C SER A 249 -6.60 10.19 1.64
N VAL A 250 -5.79 9.75 0.70
CA VAL A 250 -6.05 9.78 -0.74
C VAL A 250 -6.74 8.51 -1.25
N GLY A 251 -6.86 7.47 -0.44
CA GLY A 251 -7.49 6.19 -0.80
C GLY A 251 -9.01 6.18 -0.66
N ASN A 252 -9.61 5.03 -1.00
CA ASN A 252 -11.06 4.80 -0.90
C ASN A 252 -11.53 4.71 0.57
N THR A 253 -12.86 4.67 0.77
CA THR A 253 -13.47 4.63 2.11
C THR A 253 -12.99 3.44 2.94
N THR A 254 -12.78 2.27 2.32
CA THR A 254 -12.36 1.05 3.03
C THR A 254 -10.90 1.12 3.48
N SER A 255 -10.01 1.71 2.67
CA SER A 255 -8.61 1.93 3.03
C SER A 255 -8.48 2.94 4.18
N LYS A 256 -9.28 4.02 4.17
CA LYS A 256 -9.37 4.98 5.30
C LYS A 256 -9.84 4.32 6.59
N ARG A 257 -10.83 3.41 6.50
CA ARG A 257 -11.29 2.61 7.64
C ARG A 257 -10.20 1.68 8.17
N ALA A 258 -9.41 1.07 7.31
CA ALA A 258 -8.29 0.21 7.71
C ALA A 258 -7.21 0.98 8.47
N ALA A 259 -6.82 2.16 8.01
CA ALA A 259 -5.88 3.04 8.70
C ALA A 259 -6.47 3.57 10.03
N MET A 260 -7.75 3.94 10.06
CA MET A 260 -8.44 4.36 11.28
C MET A 260 -8.55 3.21 12.30
N ALA A 261 -8.71 1.96 11.84
CA ALA A 261 -8.72 0.80 12.72
C ALA A 261 -7.39 0.63 13.46
N HIS A 262 -6.26 0.93 12.82
CA HIS A 262 -4.95 0.98 13.48
C HIS A 262 -4.93 2.00 14.62
N THR A 263 -5.49 3.18 14.40
CA THR A 263 -5.60 4.23 15.44
C THR A 263 -6.51 3.78 16.58
N VAL A 264 -7.70 3.28 16.28
CA VAL A 264 -8.67 2.78 17.29
C VAL A 264 -8.05 1.68 18.14
N PHE A 265 -7.36 0.72 17.51
CA PHE A 265 -6.65 -0.37 18.18
C PHE A 265 -5.61 0.13 19.19
N ASN A 266 -4.75 1.07 18.78
CA ASN A 266 -3.68 1.59 19.65
C ASN A 266 -4.22 2.50 20.74
N VAL A 267 -5.16 3.40 20.43
CA VAL A 267 -5.77 4.29 21.42
C VAL A 267 -6.53 3.49 22.50
N PHE A 268 -7.31 2.49 22.08
CA PHE A 268 -7.99 1.61 23.05
C PHE A 268 -6.98 0.88 23.95
N GLY A 269 -5.89 0.34 23.33
CA GLY A 269 -4.81 -0.30 24.05
C GLY A 269 -4.18 0.60 25.12
N VAL A 270 -3.89 1.83 24.74
CA VAL A 270 -3.31 2.81 25.66
C VAL A 270 -4.28 3.14 26.80
N ILE A 271 -5.57 3.33 26.52
CA ILE A 271 -6.57 3.67 27.54
C ILE A 271 -6.66 2.58 28.61
N TRP A 272 -6.83 1.30 28.22
CA TRP A 272 -6.98 0.25 29.22
C TRP A 272 -5.69 0.02 30.01
N VAL A 273 -4.50 0.14 29.40
CA VAL A 273 -3.23 0.04 30.13
C VAL A 273 -3.08 1.20 31.11
N LEU A 274 -3.45 2.43 30.74
CA LEU A 274 -3.43 3.57 31.67
C LEU A 274 -4.34 3.34 32.86
N CYS A 275 -5.50 2.69 32.73
CA CYS A 275 -6.39 2.35 33.85
C CYS A 275 -5.73 1.40 34.84
N ILE A 276 -4.85 0.51 34.40
CA ILE A 276 -4.14 -0.47 35.25
C ILE A 276 -2.63 -0.19 35.32
N PHE A 277 -2.18 1.00 34.95
CA PHE A 277 -0.77 1.32 34.75
C PHE A 277 0.18 0.89 35.87
N PRO A 278 -0.12 1.18 37.16
CA PRO A 278 0.76 0.74 38.24
C PRO A 278 0.89 -0.79 38.36
N TRP A 279 -0.19 -1.52 38.07
CA TRP A 279 -0.20 -2.98 38.10
C TRP A 279 0.58 -3.56 36.95
N PHE A 280 0.48 -2.94 35.77
CA PHE A 280 1.20 -3.33 34.57
C PHE A 280 2.72 -3.16 34.75
N LEU A 281 3.16 -2.04 35.35
CA LEU A 281 4.57 -1.81 35.66
C LEU A 281 5.11 -2.83 36.69
N LYS A 282 4.31 -3.18 37.74
CA LYS A 282 4.68 -4.22 38.70
C LYS A 282 4.82 -5.59 38.04
N LEU A 283 3.95 -5.93 37.09
CA LEU A 283 4.05 -7.17 36.32
C LEU A 283 5.36 -7.24 35.54
N ILE A 284 5.77 -6.13 34.92
CA ILE A 284 7.06 -6.07 34.19
C ILE A 284 8.22 -6.23 35.18
N GLY A 285 8.19 -5.55 36.32
CA GLY A 285 9.19 -5.73 37.37
C GLY A 285 9.30 -7.17 37.85
N PHE A 286 8.16 -7.85 38.01
CA PHE A 286 8.14 -9.28 38.35
C PHE A 286 8.76 -10.16 37.28
N ILE A 287 8.43 -9.92 35.98
CA ILE A 287 8.99 -10.68 34.86
C ILE A 287 10.51 -10.50 34.82
N ILE A 288 11.00 -9.27 34.88
CA ILE A 288 12.42 -8.93 34.84
C ILE A 288 13.16 -9.52 36.05
N GLY A 289 12.58 -9.40 37.26
CA GLY A 289 13.09 -10.01 38.49
C GLY A 289 13.20 -11.54 38.41
N SER A 290 12.23 -12.19 37.73
CA SER A 290 12.24 -13.63 37.50
C SER A 290 13.38 -14.07 36.55
N CYS A 291 13.89 -13.14 35.74
CA CYS A 291 15.09 -13.35 34.89
C CYS A 291 16.39 -13.06 35.63
N GLY A 292 16.36 -12.77 36.94
CA GLY A 292 17.55 -12.51 37.74
C GLY A 292 18.11 -11.09 37.61
N LEU A 293 17.32 -10.15 37.08
CA LEU A 293 17.72 -8.74 36.91
C LEU A 293 17.01 -7.85 38.00
N PRO A 294 17.59 -6.69 38.37
CA PRO A 294 16.99 -5.75 39.31
C PRO A 294 15.59 -5.28 38.87
N ASP A 295 14.70 -4.98 39.81
CA ASP A 295 13.38 -4.41 39.50
C ASP A 295 13.53 -3.00 38.88
N PRO A 296 13.06 -2.76 37.64
CA PRO A 296 13.18 -1.45 36.98
C PRO A 296 12.40 -0.33 37.71
N ASN A 297 11.40 -0.68 38.52
CA ASN A 297 10.62 0.29 39.26
C ASN A 297 11.38 0.92 40.44
N THR A 298 12.43 0.25 40.91
CA THR A 298 13.29 0.69 42.02
C THR A 298 14.75 0.84 41.62
N ALA A 299 15.03 0.80 40.30
CA ALA A 299 16.39 0.89 39.75
C ALA A 299 17.03 2.25 40.12
N ASP A 300 18.21 2.20 40.69
CA ASP A 300 19.02 3.37 41.04
C ASP A 300 20.36 3.33 40.33
N LEU A 301 20.53 4.18 39.34
CA LEU A 301 21.77 4.29 38.52
C LEU A 301 22.92 4.96 39.27
N THR A 302 22.72 5.45 40.51
CA THR A 302 23.80 5.97 41.37
C THR A 302 24.61 4.83 42.00
N ASP A 303 24.09 3.59 41.99
CA ASP A 303 24.84 2.38 42.38
C ASP A 303 25.85 2.00 41.26
N VAL A 304 27.04 2.58 41.36
CA VAL A 304 28.13 2.37 40.38
C VAL A 304 28.56 0.93 40.29
N ALA A 305 28.46 0.14 41.37
CA ALA A 305 28.89 -1.25 41.42
C ALA A 305 28.00 -2.15 40.55
N ASN A 306 26.72 -1.83 40.42
CA ASN A 306 25.73 -2.59 39.66
C ASN A 306 25.20 -1.85 38.42
N ALA A 307 25.83 -0.73 38.03
CA ALA A 307 25.31 0.17 36.98
C ALA A 307 25.02 -0.54 35.67
N ASP A 308 25.89 -1.44 35.19
CA ASP A 308 25.70 -2.16 33.94
C ASP A 308 24.53 -3.15 34.01
N THR A 309 24.38 -3.85 35.13
CA THR A 309 23.24 -4.76 35.37
C THR A 309 21.92 -4.01 35.45
N ILE A 310 21.92 -2.82 36.09
CA ILE A 310 20.76 -1.94 36.19
C ILE A 310 20.39 -1.39 34.78
N LYS A 311 21.36 -0.95 33.99
CA LYS A 311 21.12 -0.52 32.60
C LYS A 311 20.55 -1.64 31.75
N ALA A 312 21.08 -2.86 31.85
CA ALA A 312 20.54 -4.03 31.15
C ALA A 312 19.08 -4.31 31.58
N SER A 313 18.80 -4.25 32.89
CA SER A 313 17.43 -4.38 33.42
C SER A 313 16.49 -3.35 32.81
N LEU A 314 16.87 -2.08 32.80
CA LEU A 314 16.06 -0.99 32.24
C LEU A 314 15.78 -1.19 30.74
N LEU A 315 16.77 -1.60 29.97
CA LEU A 315 16.63 -1.88 28.54
C LEU A 315 15.66 -3.03 28.26
N TYR A 316 15.86 -4.15 28.95
CA TYR A 316 14.95 -5.28 28.80
C TYR A 316 13.55 -4.97 29.33
N SER A 317 13.42 -4.09 30.31
CA SER A 317 12.13 -3.66 30.84
C SER A 317 11.31 -2.83 29.83
N VAL A 318 11.93 -1.86 29.13
CA VAL A 318 11.24 -1.08 28.11
C VAL A 318 10.87 -1.94 26.90
N THR A 319 11.73 -2.87 26.52
CA THR A 319 11.48 -3.82 25.43
C THR A 319 10.35 -4.81 25.80
N THR A 320 10.37 -5.33 27.04
CA THR A 320 9.31 -6.18 27.58
C THR A 320 7.98 -5.41 27.68
N MET A 321 8.01 -4.14 28.14
CA MET A 321 6.84 -3.26 28.16
C MET A 321 6.21 -3.15 26.78
N HIS A 322 7.01 -2.86 25.76
CA HIS A 322 6.56 -2.72 24.37
C HIS A 322 5.96 -4.03 23.86
N THR A 323 6.63 -5.16 24.09
CA THR A 323 6.18 -6.49 23.64
C THR A 323 4.91 -6.90 24.38
N LEU A 324 4.90 -6.81 25.71
CA LEU A 324 3.77 -7.23 26.53
C LEU A 324 2.51 -6.41 26.22
N PHE A 325 2.66 -5.09 26.03
CA PHE A 325 1.58 -4.21 25.61
C PHE A 325 0.98 -4.67 24.28
N ASN A 326 1.78 -4.81 23.22
CA ASN A 326 1.29 -5.15 21.89
C ASN A 326 0.69 -6.56 21.84
N VAL A 327 1.32 -7.54 22.48
CA VAL A 327 0.81 -8.93 22.54
C VAL A 327 -0.52 -8.96 23.31
N THR A 328 -0.58 -8.37 24.50
CA THR A 328 -1.80 -8.40 25.32
C THR A 328 -2.95 -7.66 24.66
N ASN A 329 -2.67 -6.45 24.11
CA ASN A 329 -3.66 -5.67 23.37
C ASN A 329 -4.23 -6.45 22.18
N THR A 330 -3.36 -7.13 21.43
CA THR A 330 -3.77 -7.98 20.31
C THR A 330 -4.60 -9.17 20.76
N LEU A 331 -4.18 -9.90 21.80
CA LEU A 331 -4.91 -11.05 22.33
C LEU A 331 -6.30 -10.68 22.82
N ILE A 332 -6.45 -9.47 23.40
CA ILE A 332 -7.75 -8.94 23.81
C ILE A 332 -8.59 -8.58 22.58
N LEU A 333 -8.05 -7.78 21.66
CA LEU A 333 -8.83 -7.14 20.61
C LEU A 333 -9.06 -8.00 19.35
N ILE A 334 -8.33 -9.10 19.17
CA ILE A 334 -8.53 -10.01 18.02
C ILE A 334 -9.96 -10.56 17.95
N TRP A 335 -10.60 -10.74 19.09
CA TRP A 335 -11.99 -11.20 19.20
C TRP A 335 -13.01 -10.10 18.91
N PHE A 336 -12.58 -8.84 18.90
CA PHE A 336 -13.41 -7.66 18.72
C PHE A 336 -13.24 -7.01 17.34
N ILE A 337 -12.64 -7.70 16.37
CA ILE A 337 -12.50 -7.19 14.99
C ILE A 337 -13.85 -6.71 14.41
N PRO A 338 -14.99 -7.45 14.54
CA PRO A 338 -16.26 -6.95 14.02
C PRO A 338 -16.76 -5.66 14.69
N GLN A 339 -16.43 -5.46 15.97
CA GLN A 339 -16.77 -4.23 16.69
C GLN A 339 -15.90 -3.07 16.23
N ILE A 340 -14.59 -3.30 15.99
CA ILE A 340 -13.68 -2.30 15.44
C ILE A 340 -14.16 -1.90 14.02
N GLU A 341 -14.58 -2.84 13.18
CA GLU A 341 -15.16 -2.54 11.86
C GLU A 341 -16.41 -1.64 11.97
N LYS A 342 -17.29 -1.89 12.93
CA LYS A 342 -18.47 -1.05 13.18
C LYS A 342 -18.08 0.35 13.61
N ILE A 343 -17.11 0.47 14.54
CA ILE A 343 -16.62 1.76 15.02
C ILE A 343 -16.02 2.57 13.89
N VAL A 344 -15.11 2.00 13.10
CA VAL A 344 -14.47 2.74 12.01
C VAL A 344 -15.44 3.05 10.87
N SER A 345 -16.46 2.21 10.64
CA SER A 345 -17.52 2.48 9.67
C SER A 345 -18.45 3.61 10.13
N TRP A 346 -18.63 3.78 11.44
CA TRP A 346 -19.35 4.91 12.00
C TRP A 346 -18.52 6.20 11.94
N ILE A 347 -17.21 6.14 12.23
CA ILE A 347 -16.30 7.29 12.15
C ILE A 347 -16.15 7.77 10.71
N ILE A 348 -16.07 6.83 9.76
CA ILE A 348 -15.87 7.09 8.32
C ILE A 348 -17.06 6.49 7.57
N PRO A 349 -18.19 7.21 7.46
CA PRO A 349 -19.36 6.73 6.76
C PRO A 349 -19.09 6.64 5.25
N GLN A 350 -19.75 5.68 4.60
CA GLN A 350 -19.71 5.60 3.14
C GLN A 350 -20.54 6.75 2.56
N LYS A 351 -19.90 7.69 1.90
CA LYS A 351 -20.62 8.70 1.14
C LYS A 351 -21.21 8.04 -0.10
N ALA A 352 -22.49 8.28 -0.40
CA ALA A 352 -23.04 7.92 -1.69
C ALA A 352 -22.23 8.66 -2.76
N GLU A 353 -21.52 7.93 -3.60
CA GLU A 353 -20.76 8.48 -4.71
C GLU A 353 -21.79 9.06 -5.70
N LYS A 354 -21.80 10.38 -5.88
CA LYS A 354 -22.33 10.97 -7.11
C LYS A 354 -21.44 10.45 -8.23
N GLU A 355 -22.05 10.02 -9.34
CA GLU A 355 -21.37 9.61 -10.58
C GLU A 355 -20.48 10.73 -11.14
N VAL A 356 -19.35 10.96 -10.52
CA VAL A 356 -18.25 11.73 -11.09
C VAL A 356 -17.22 10.68 -11.50
N PHE A 357 -17.05 10.53 -12.80
CA PHE A 357 -16.03 9.64 -13.37
C PHE A 357 -14.64 10.08 -12.91
N ARG A 358 -14.16 9.42 -11.89
CA ARG A 358 -12.78 9.50 -11.40
C ARG A 358 -12.25 8.07 -11.36
N LEU A 359 -10.95 7.94 -11.55
CA LEU A 359 -10.28 6.66 -11.30
C LEU A 359 -10.71 6.12 -9.95
N LYS A 360 -11.10 4.85 -9.91
CA LYS A 360 -11.70 4.21 -8.74
C LYS A 360 -10.64 3.68 -7.78
N TYR A 361 -9.58 3.12 -8.32
CA TYR A 361 -8.49 2.45 -7.60
C TYR A 361 -7.25 3.33 -7.50
N ILE A 362 -6.95 4.13 -8.51
CA ILE A 362 -5.88 5.14 -8.52
C ILE A 362 -6.46 6.46 -8.00
N GLN A 363 -6.29 6.74 -6.69
CA GLN A 363 -6.82 7.96 -6.08
C GLN A 363 -5.74 8.94 -5.59
N GLY A 364 -4.47 8.67 -5.90
CA GLY A 364 -3.32 9.49 -5.47
C GLY A 364 -2.08 9.23 -6.31
N GLY A 365 -0.94 9.77 -5.88
CA GLY A 365 0.35 9.46 -6.50
C GLY A 365 0.82 8.03 -6.23
N PRO A 366 1.92 7.59 -6.90
CA PRO A 366 2.45 6.25 -6.73
C PRO A 366 2.71 5.89 -5.27
N LEU A 367 2.44 4.65 -4.92
CA LEU A 367 2.66 4.11 -3.58
C LEU A 367 4.16 3.94 -3.29
N SER A 368 4.47 3.51 -2.06
CA SER A 368 5.85 3.35 -1.58
C SER A 368 6.70 2.35 -2.38
N THR A 369 6.08 1.45 -3.13
CA THR A 369 6.76 0.51 -4.04
C THR A 369 6.09 0.48 -5.41
N ALA A 370 6.89 0.26 -6.47
CA ALA A 370 6.38 0.18 -7.84
C ALA A 370 5.37 -0.98 -7.99
N GLU A 371 5.65 -2.12 -7.36
CA GLU A 371 4.80 -3.31 -7.43
C GLU A 371 3.38 -3.03 -6.90
N LEU A 372 3.24 -2.31 -5.78
CA LEU A 372 1.94 -1.93 -5.23
C LEU A 372 1.19 -0.96 -6.14
N SER A 373 1.91 -0.02 -6.73
CA SER A 373 1.35 0.93 -7.69
C SER A 373 0.82 0.22 -8.94
N LEU A 374 1.53 -0.80 -9.42
CA LEU A 374 1.09 -1.59 -10.58
C LEU A 374 -0.17 -2.41 -10.29
N ASP A 375 -0.40 -2.81 -9.03
CA ASP A 375 -1.64 -3.50 -8.66
C ASP A 375 -2.86 -2.58 -8.66
N GLU A 376 -2.68 -1.34 -8.21
CA GLU A 376 -3.74 -0.33 -8.33
C GLU A 376 -4.05 -0.07 -9.82
N ALA A 377 -3.01 0.02 -10.66
CA ALA A 377 -3.18 0.19 -12.10
C ALA A 377 -3.90 -1.02 -12.75
N GLU A 378 -3.57 -2.27 -12.36
CA GLU A 378 -4.30 -3.46 -12.84
C GLU A 378 -5.78 -3.43 -12.49
N GLN A 379 -6.12 -3.07 -11.26
CA GLN A 379 -7.52 -2.97 -10.84
C GLN A 379 -8.26 -1.86 -11.60
N GLU A 380 -7.58 -0.74 -11.88
CA GLU A 380 -8.16 0.34 -12.68
C GLU A 380 -8.36 -0.08 -14.14
N ILE A 381 -7.43 -0.85 -14.72
CA ILE A 381 -7.57 -1.41 -16.07
C ILE A 381 -8.78 -2.36 -16.15
N VAL A 382 -8.98 -3.20 -15.14
CA VAL A 382 -10.20 -4.06 -15.05
C VAL A 382 -11.46 -3.20 -15.01
N HIS A 383 -11.46 -2.13 -14.21
CA HIS A 383 -12.58 -1.18 -14.15
C HIS A 383 -12.79 -0.44 -15.48
N PHE A 384 -11.71 -0.06 -16.16
CA PHE A 384 -11.77 0.54 -17.48
C PHE A 384 -12.42 -0.41 -18.50
N SER A 385 -12.07 -1.69 -18.47
CA SER A 385 -12.73 -2.69 -19.33
C SER A 385 -14.23 -2.83 -19.07
N GLU A 386 -14.69 -2.65 -17.83
CA GLU A 386 -16.11 -2.64 -17.48
C GLU A 386 -16.83 -1.39 -18.03
N ILE A 387 -16.14 -0.25 -18.11
CA ILE A 387 -16.64 0.98 -18.72
C ILE A 387 -16.79 0.81 -20.24
N CYS A 388 -15.77 0.24 -20.91
CA CYS A 388 -15.84 -0.07 -22.34
C CYS A 388 -16.96 -1.07 -22.66
N TYR A 389 -17.19 -2.05 -21.79
CA TYR A 389 -18.32 -2.98 -21.94
C TYR A 389 -19.68 -2.26 -21.84
N ASN A 390 -19.83 -1.30 -20.93
CA ASN A 390 -21.06 -0.49 -20.86
C ASN A 390 -21.27 0.37 -22.11
N ASP A 391 -20.19 0.93 -22.67
CA ASP A 391 -20.25 1.65 -23.95
C ASP A 391 -20.72 0.75 -25.09
N PHE A 392 -20.15 -0.46 -25.19
CA PHE A 392 -20.62 -1.48 -26.14
C PHE A 392 -22.11 -1.81 -25.96
N LEU A 393 -22.63 -1.88 -24.74
CA LEU A 393 -24.07 -2.12 -24.53
C LEU A 393 -24.93 -0.95 -25.03
N TYR A 394 -24.48 0.29 -24.90
CA TYR A 394 -25.17 1.43 -25.48
C TYR A 394 -25.07 1.43 -27.01
N MET A 395 -23.92 1.08 -27.58
CA MET A 395 -23.74 0.89 -29.02
C MET A 395 -24.73 -0.16 -29.56
N ARG A 396 -24.84 -1.31 -28.93
CA ARG A 396 -25.78 -2.37 -29.29
C ARG A 396 -27.24 -1.88 -29.25
N GLN A 397 -27.63 -1.09 -28.24
CA GLN A 397 -28.94 -0.47 -28.16
C GLN A 397 -29.17 0.54 -29.29
N ALA A 398 -28.16 1.36 -29.63
CA ALA A 398 -28.25 2.35 -30.69
C ALA A 398 -28.42 1.71 -32.08
N ILE A 399 -27.77 0.56 -32.35
CA ILE A 399 -27.92 -0.21 -33.59
C ILE A 399 -29.38 -0.67 -33.78
N ALA A 400 -30.02 -1.11 -32.70
CA ALA A 400 -31.38 -1.66 -32.73
C ALA A 400 -32.48 -0.57 -32.62
N GLU A 401 -32.14 0.70 -32.30
CA GLU A 401 -33.12 1.76 -32.04
C GLU A 401 -33.58 2.45 -33.33
N ASN A 402 -34.88 2.54 -33.50
CA ASN A 402 -35.53 3.21 -34.63
C ASN A 402 -36.18 4.57 -34.28
N SER A 403 -36.32 4.88 -33.00
CA SER A 403 -36.88 6.17 -32.57
C SER A 403 -35.80 7.26 -32.59
N ALA A 404 -36.05 8.38 -33.26
CA ALA A 404 -35.08 9.47 -33.35
C ALA A 404 -34.74 10.09 -31.98
N ASP A 405 -35.73 10.23 -31.11
CA ASP A 405 -35.53 10.81 -29.77
C ASP A 405 -34.65 9.90 -28.89
N LYS A 406 -34.93 8.61 -28.84
CA LYS A 406 -34.16 7.63 -28.10
C LYS A 406 -32.76 7.43 -28.68
N PHE A 407 -32.64 7.48 -29.99
CA PHE A 407 -31.32 7.44 -30.63
C PHE A 407 -30.47 8.64 -30.24
N SER A 408 -31.08 9.85 -30.18
CA SER A 408 -30.37 11.06 -29.73
C SER A 408 -29.82 10.90 -28.31
N GLU A 409 -30.60 10.33 -27.38
CA GLU A 409 -30.15 10.04 -26.00
C GLU A 409 -28.99 9.02 -25.97
N LEU A 410 -29.08 7.98 -26.79
CA LEU A 410 -28.01 6.97 -26.88
C LEU A 410 -26.75 7.56 -27.52
N ARG A 411 -26.88 8.41 -28.54
CA ARG A 411 -25.76 9.11 -29.17
C ARG A 411 -25.03 10.03 -28.20
N GLU A 412 -25.76 10.78 -27.35
CA GLU A 412 -25.14 11.59 -26.29
C GLU A 412 -24.37 10.74 -25.29
N LYS A 413 -24.86 9.53 -24.97
CA LYS A 413 -24.14 8.60 -24.11
C LYS A 413 -22.85 8.11 -24.75
N LEU A 414 -22.86 7.68 -26.02
CA LEU A 414 -21.67 7.22 -26.74
C LEU A 414 -20.59 8.31 -26.77
N ILE A 415 -20.97 9.58 -27.10
CA ILE A 415 -20.03 10.73 -27.05
C ILE A 415 -19.44 10.91 -25.64
N LYS A 416 -20.29 10.77 -24.61
CA LYS A 416 -19.84 10.91 -23.24
C LYS A 416 -18.88 9.80 -22.84
N TYR A 417 -19.12 8.55 -23.28
CA TYR A 417 -18.28 7.40 -22.94
C TYR A 417 -16.92 7.48 -23.64
N GLU A 418 -16.84 7.93 -24.90
CA GLU A 418 -15.57 8.20 -25.58
C GLU A 418 -14.73 9.23 -24.79
N ALA A 419 -15.30 10.38 -24.42
CA ALA A 419 -14.58 11.36 -23.60
C ALA A 419 -14.16 10.82 -22.23
N ILE A 420 -14.83 9.79 -21.69
CA ILE A 420 -14.46 9.11 -20.45
C ILE A 420 -13.31 8.14 -20.70
N THR A 421 -13.34 7.35 -21.77
CA THR A 421 -12.29 6.39 -22.13
C THR A 421 -10.97 7.10 -22.40
N ASP A 422 -10.97 8.19 -23.17
CA ASP A 422 -9.81 9.06 -23.39
C ASP A 422 -9.20 9.55 -22.09
N ARG A 423 -10.05 10.04 -21.21
CA ARG A 423 -9.59 10.57 -19.92
C ARG A 423 -8.99 9.50 -19.04
N ILE A 424 -9.61 8.32 -18.96
CA ILE A 424 -9.12 7.20 -18.15
C ILE A 424 -7.78 6.71 -18.68
N GLU A 425 -7.65 6.56 -20.00
CA GLU A 425 -6.38 6.21 -20.66
C GLU A 425 -5.28 7.18 -20.23
N TYR A 426 -5.52 8.49 -20.41
CA TYR A 426 -4.55 9.53 -20.05
C TYR A 426 -4.18 9.50 -18.56
N GLU A 427 -5.16 9.37 -17.65
CA GLU A 427 -4.91 9.38 -16.20
C GLU A 427 -4.14 8.13 -15.76
N ILE A 428 -4.42 6.94 -16.33
CA ILE A 428 -3.65 5.70 -16.05
C ILE A 428 -2.24 5.82 -16.64
N ALA A 429 -2.09 6.34 -17.86
CA ALA A 429 -0.80 6.55 -18.49
C ALA A 429 0.10 7.50 -17.68
N ASP A 430 -0.45 8.62 -17.19
CA ASP A 430 0.28 9.54 -16.32
C ASP A 430 0.71 8.88 -15.01
N TYR A 431 -0.17 8.08 -14.40
CA TYR A 431 0.16 7.31 -13.21
C TYR A 431 1.30 6.30 -13.46
N LEU A 432 1.23 5.52 -14.53
CA LEU A 432 2.30 4.58 -14.93
C LEU A 432 3.63 5.29 -15.19
N ASN A 433 3.60 6.47 -15.82
CA ASN A 433 4.78 7.33 -16.01
C ASN A 433 5.40 7.77 -14.67
N GLN A 434 4.58 8.08 -13.68
CA GLN A 434 5.07 8.43 -12.35
C GLN A 434 5.70 7.23 -11.65
N VAL A 435 5.09 6.03 -11.75
CA VAL A 435 5.64 4.77 -11.23
C VAL A 435 7.00 4.45 -11.87
N ALA A 436 7.10 4.63 -13.19
CA ALA A 436 8.33 4.35 -13.96
C ALA A 436 9.52 5.26 -13.60
N LYS A 437 9.28 6.45 -13.00
CA LYS A 437 10.34 7.34 -12.51
C LYS A 437 11.05 6.80 -11.26
N GLY A 438 10.44 5.87 -10.55
CA GLY A 438 11.03 5.21 -9.38
C GLY A 438 12.02 4.10 -9.78
N GLU A 439 12.61 3.45 -8.77
CA GLU A 439 13.40 2.25 -8.99
C GLU A 439 12.46 1.06 -9.26
N ILE A 440 12.39 0.62 -10.52
CA ILE A 440 11.55 -0.48 -10.96
C ILE A 440 12.37 -1.73 -11.30
N SER A 441 11.78 -2.91 -11.10
CA SER A 441 12.36 -4.18 -11.53
C SER A 441 12.19 -4.35 -13.05
N GLU A 442 12.96 -5.26 -13.67
CA GLU A 442 12.77 -5.61 -15.09
C GLU A 442 11.36 -6.19 -15.32
N SER A 443 10.86 -7.00 -14.40
CA SER A 443 9.49 -7.51 -14.45
C SER A 443 8.45 -6.39 -14.34
N SER A 444 8.64 -5.42 -13.45
CA SER A 444 7.76 -4.25 -13.34
C SER A 444 7.77 -3.38 -14.61
N ALA A 445 8.95 -3.22 -15.24
CA ALA A 445 9.06 -2.50 -16.51
C ALA A 445 8.29 -3.19 -17.64
N LYS A 446 8.36 -4.53 -17.72
CA LYS A 446 7.57 -5.31 -18.69
C LYS A 446 6.07 -5.13 -18.42
N ARG A 447 5.62 -5.24 -17.15
CA ARG A 447 4.20 -5.01 -16.79
C ARG A 447 3.72 -3.62 -17.19
N ILE A 448 4.50 -2.58 -16.96
CA ILE A 448 4.17 -1.20 -17.39
C ILE A 448 3.95 -1.14 -18.89
N ASN A 449 4.84 -1.74 -19.69
CA ASN A 449 4.72 -1.74 -21.14
C ASN A 449 3.44 -2.45 -21.62
N GLY A 450 3.04 -3.58 -20.98
CA GLY A 450 1.79 -4.23 -21.30
C GLY A 450 0.58 -3.43 -20.91
N MET A 451 0.62 -2.81 -19.74
CA MET A 451 -0.46 -1.94 -19.31
C MET A 451 -0.69 -0.77 -20.29
N TYR A 452 0.41 -0.16 -20.83
CA TYR A 452 0.28 0.86 -21.88
C TYR A 452 -0.42 0.35 -23.13
N LYS A 453 -0.09 -0.87 -23.58
CA LYS A 453 -0.80 -1.47 -24.72
C LYS A 453 -2.27 -1.69 -24.40
N ILE A 454 -2.55 -2.28 -23.23
CA ILE A 454 -3.92 -2.59 -22.83
C ILE A 454 -4.79 -1.34 -22.74
N ILE A 455 -4.31 -0.24 -22.13
CA ILE A 455 -5.11 0.98 -22.02
C ILE A 455 -5.37 1.65 -23.38
N GLY A 456 -4.40 1.62 -24.30
CA GLY A 456 -4.61 2.13 -25.66
C GLY A 456 -5.63 1.30 -26.46
N GLU A 457 -5.62 -0.04 -26.33
CA GLU A 457 -6.63 -0.89 -26.97
C GLU A 457 -8.03 -0.68 -26.35
N LEU A 458 -8.11 -0.44 -25.03
CA LEU A 458 -9.39 -0.11 -24.37
C LEU A 458 -9.95 1.24 -24.80
N GLU A 459 -9.11 2.26 -24.97
CA GLU A 459 -9.50 3.55 -25.55
C GLU A 459 -10.03 3.37 -26.97
N SER A 460 -9.34 2.59 -27.82
CA SER A 460 -9.76 2.31 -29.19
C SER A 460 -11.12 1.59 -29.28
N ILE A 461 -11.52 0.83 -28.25
CA ILE A 461 -12.87 0.31 -28.13
C ILE A 461 -13.89 1.44 -27.91
N GLY A 462 -13.58 2.43 -27.07
CA GLY A 462 -14.42 3.62 -26.87
C GLY A 462 -14.60 4.43 -28.16
N ASP A 463 -13.52 4.63 -28.92
CA ASP A 463 -13.52 5.26 -30.24
C ASP A 463 -14.45 4.56 -31.22
N SER A 464 -14.48 3.22 -31.21
CA SER A 464 -15.38 2.43 -32.05
C SER A 464 -16.85 2.65 -31.67
N GLY A 465 -17.15 2.88 -30.39
CA GLY A 465 -18.49 3.24 -29.92
C GLY A 465 -18.99 4.55 -30.54
N ASP A 466 -18.15 5.59 -30.48
CA ASP A 466 -18.46 6.87 -31.13
C ASP A 466 -18.53 6.76 -32.66
N ALA A 467 -17.66 5.96 -33.30
CA ALA A 467 -17.66 5.71 -34.74
C ALA A 467 -18.98 5.09 -35.20
N VAL A 468 -19.47 4.05 -34.52
CA VAL A 468 -20.79 3.44 -34.80
C VAL A 468 -21.91 4.46 -34.60
N GLY A 469 -21.84 5.27 -33.53
CA GLY A 469 -22.80 6.35 -33.30
C GLY A 469 -22.84 7.38 -34.46
N ARG A 470 -21.69 7.74 -35.02
CA ARG A 470 -21.58 8.61 -36.22
C ARG A 470 -22.16 7.96 -37.47
N ILE A 471 -21.89 6.67 -37.71
CA ILE A 471 -22.42 5.91 -38.84
C ILE A 471 -23.94 5.89 -38.77
N LEU A 472 -24.52 5.56 -37.63
CA LEU A 472 -25.96 5.52 -37.41
C LEU A 472 -26.62 6.92 -37.53
N ALA A 473 -25.98 7.98 -37.05
CA ALA A 473 -26.46 9.36 -37.21
C ALA A 473 -26.55 9.72 -38.69
N ARG A 474 -25.52 9.46 -39.50
CA ARG A 474 -25.53 9.68 -40.93
C ARG A 474 -26.62 8.89 -41.67
N ARG A 475 -26.79 7.59 -41.30
CA ARG A 475 -27.90 6.78 -41.84
C ARG A 475 -29.24 7.44 -41.57
N ASN A 476 -29.48 7.92 -40.36
CA ASN A 476 -30.73 8.54 -39.95
C ASN A 476 -30.96 9.92 -40.66
N GLU A 477 -29.89 10.71 -40.85
CA GLU A 477 -29.94 11.98 -41.61
C GLU A 477 -30.39 11.76 -43.06
N HIS A 478 -30.04 10.61 -43.66
CA HIS A 478 -30.50 10.27 -45.01
C HIS A 478 -31.90 9.61 -45.04
N GLY A 479 -32.57 9.52 -43.89
CA GLY A 479 -33.89 8.91 -43.78
C GLY A 479 -33.87 7.39 -44.04
N LEU A 480 -32.71 6.73 -43.86
CA LEU A 480 -32.52 5.31 -44.11
C LEU A 480 -32.65 4.49 -42.81
N SER A 481 -33.09 3.25 -42.94
CA SER A 481 -33.19 2.29 -41.85
C SER A 481 -32.76 0.91 -42.28
N PHE A 482 -32.24 0.11 -41.36
CA PHE A 482 -31.96 -1.30 -41.56
C PHE A 482 -33.27 -2.09 -41.60
N ASP A 483 -33.32 -3.11 -42.45
CA ASP A 483 -34.41 -4.06 -42.42
C ASP A 483 -34.32 -5.04 -41.26
N GLU A 484 -35.37 -5.85 -41.04
CA GLU A 484 -35.44 -6.79 -39.92
C GLU A 484 -34.33 -7.86 -39.98
N GLU A 485 -33.97 -8.30 -41.19
CA GLU A 485 -32.94 -9.31 -41.36
C GLU A 485 -31.54 -8.73 -41.10
N GLN A 486 -31.26 -7.50 -41.56
CA GLN A 486 -30.01 -6.80 -41.25
C GLN A 486 -29.85 -6.56 -39.76
N LEU A 487 -30.91 -6.12 -39.04
CA LEU A 487 -30.88 -5.94 -37.60
C LEU A 487 -30.63 -7.26 -36.86
N LYS A 488 -31.24 -8.37 -37.29
CA LYS A 488 -31.03 -9.70 -36.72
C LYS A 488 -29.57 -10.17 -36.90
N ARG A 489 -28.98 -9.90 -38.07
CA ARG A 489 -27.59 -10.25 -38.37
C ARG A 489 -26.60 -9.42 -37.55
N LEU A 490 -26.79 -8.11 -37.44
CA LEU A 490 -26.02 -7.25 -36.54
C LEU A 490 -26.17 -7.68 -35.08
N GLY A 491 -27.38 -8.05 -34.65
CA GLY A 491 -27.64 -8.58 -33.32
C GLY A 491 -26.83 -9.84 -33.01
N ARG A 492 -26.75 -10.79 -33.98
CA ARG A 492 -25.92 -12.01 -33.84
C ARG A 492 -24.43 -11.67 -33.72
N MET A 493 -23.93 -10.72 -34.48
CA MET A 493 -22.54 -10.28 -34.36
C MET A 493 -22.27 -9.61 -33.02
N CYS A 494 -23.20 -8.77 -32.53
CA CYS A 494 -23.10 -8.19 -31.18
C CYS A 494 -23.10 -9.26 -30.07
N ASP A 495 -23.83 -10.37 -30.23
CA ASP A 495 -23.81 -11.48 -29.25
C ASP A 495 -22.42 -12.14 -29.19
N ILE A 496 -21.75 -12.32 -30.34
CA ILE A 496 -20.40 -12.89 -30.39
C ILE A 496 -19.36 -11.91 -29.77
N VAL A 497 -19.49 -10.61 -30.03
CA VAL A 497 -18.65 -9.57 -29.43
C VAL A 497 -18.88 -9.49 -27.90
N ASP A 498 -20.13 -9.67 -27.44
CA ASP A 498 -20.45 -9.75 -26.02
C ASP A 498 -19.71 -10.91 -25.31
N ASP A 499 -19.67 -12.08 -25.94
CA ASP A 499 -18.93 -13.23 -25.41
C ASP A 499 -17.40 -12.97 -25.43
N ALA A 500 -16.88 -12.26 -26.44
CA ALA A 500 -15.49 -11.83 -26.46
C ALA A 500 -15.14 -10.85 -25.31
N PHE A 501 -16.00 -9.89 -24.98
CA PHE A 501 -15.84 -9.02 -23.82
C PHE A 501 -15.79 -9.80 -22.50
N LYS A 502 -16.64 -10.82 -22.35
CA LYS A 502 -16.64 -11.70 -21.16
C LYS A 502 -15.31 -12.45 -21.04
N ALA A 503 -14.79 -13.00 -22.17
CA ALA A 503 -13.51 -13.68 -22.19
C ALA A 503 -12.34 -12.73 -21.83
N MET A 504 -12.29 -11.55 -22.42
CA MET A 504 -11.29 -10.51 -22.10
C MET A 504 -11.34 -10.12 -20.61
N THR A 505 -12.52 -9.81 -20.10
CA THR A 505 -12.68 -9.41 -18.69
C THR A 505 -12.27 -10.54 -17.74
N ALA A 506 -12.55 -11.80 -18.08
CA ALA A 506 -12.09 -12.95 -17.31
C ALA A 506 -10.55 -13.02 -17.31
N ASN A 507 -9.90 -12.84 -18.45
CA ASN A 507 -8.44 -12.84 -18.59
C ASN A 507 -7.81 -11.67 -17.81
N LEU A 508 -8.40 -10.47 -17.85
CA LEU A 508 -7.93 -9.31 -17.11
C LEU A 508 -8.01 -9.50 -15.59
N LYS A 509 -9.01 -10.22 -15.08
CA LYS A 509 -9.18 -10.51 -13.64
C LYS A 509 -8.22 -11.57 -13.10
N VAL A 510 -7.57 -12.34 -13.95
CA VAL A 510 -6.53 -13.30 -13.53
C VAL A 510 -5.27 -12.53 -13.13
N ALA A 511 -4.66 -12.92 -12.00
CA ALA A 511 -3.41 -12.30 -11.57
C ALA A 511 -2.33 -12.44 -12.66
N TYR A 512 -1.54 -11.39 -12.83
CA TYR A 512 -0.59 -11.24 -13.93
C TYR A 512 0.33 -12.45 -14.14
N THR A 513 0.89 -12.99 -13.06
CA THR A 513 1.76 -14.18 -13.11
C THR A 513 1.04 -15.51 -13.32
N SER A 514 -0.28 -15.51 -13.31
CA SER A 514 -1.10 -16.73 -13.33
C SER A 514 -1.80 -16.99 -14.66
N LEU A 515 -1.88 -15.98 -15.55
CA LEU A 515 -2.49 -16.14 -16.87
C LEU A 515 -1.52 -16.89 -17.79
N LYS A 516 -1.88 -18.11 -18.20
CA LYS A 516 -1.05 -18.98 -19.03
C LYS A 516 -1.70 -19.34 -20.36
N ASP A 517 -3.00 -19.11 -20.48
CA ASP A 517 -3.81 -19.51 -21.62
C ASP A 517 -4.86 -18.44 -21.90
N ILE A 518 -4.99 -18.08 -23.19
CA ILE A 518 -5.97 -17.13 -23.72
C ILE A 518 -6.78 -17.72 -24.87
N THR A 519 -6.85 -19.06 -24.95
CA THR A 519 -7.60 -19.77 -26.02
C THR A 519 -9.05 -19.27 -26.08
N ASN A 520 -9.66 -18.91 -24.94
CA ASN A 520 -11.00 -18.33 -24.89
C ASN A 520 -11.14 -17.01 -25.68
N ALA A 521 -10.10 -16.16 -25.68
CA ALA A 521 -10.09 -14.92 -26.45
C ALA A 521 -9.78 -15.18 -27.94
N GLN A 522 -8.90 -16.13 -28.24
CA GLN A 522 -8.59 -16.56 -29.61
C GLN A 522 -9.80 -17.19 -30.30
N ASP A 523 -10.54 -18.04 -29.61
CA ASP A 523 -11.79 -18.63 -30.12
C ASP A 523 -12.85 -17.55 -30.37
N ALA A 524 -12.95 -16.55 -29.49
CA ALA A 524 -13.88 -15.43 -29.66
C ALA A 524 -13.54 -14.58 -30.89
N GLU A 525 -12.26 -14.23 -31.10
CA GLU A 525 -11.79 -13.50 -32.29
C GLU A 525 -12.06 -14.32 -33.56
N TYR A 526 -11.73 -15.61 -33.58
CA TYR A 526 -12.03 -16.47 -34.70
C TYR A 526 -13.53 -16.45 -35.07
N ASN A 527 -14.41 -16.54 -34.08
CA ASN A 527 -15.87 -16.50 -34.28
C ASN A 527 -16.34 -15.14 -34.83
N ILE A 528 -15.74 -14.02 -34.39
CA ILE A 528 -16.05 -12.68 -34.91
C ILE A 528 -15.64 -12.58 -36.39
N ASN A 529 -14.44 -13.05 -36.75
CA ASN A 529 -13.93 -13.05 -38.11
C ASN A 529 -14.78 -13.93 -39.04
N GLU A 530 -15.18 -15.13 -38.61
CA GLU A 530 -16.09 -16.00 -39.35
C GLU A 530 -17.46 -15.35 -39.54
N CYS A 531 -18.00 -14.72 -38.52
CA CYS A 531 -19.28 -14.01 -38.60
C CYS A 531 -19.19 -12.85 -39.61
N ARG A 532 -18.13 -12.00 -39.53
CA ARG A 532 -17.90 -10.92 -40.51
C ARG A 532 -17.85 -11.45 -41.94
N ASN A 533 -17.10 -12.52 -42.19
CA ASN A 533 -16.99 -13.11 -43.52
C ASN A 533 -18.36 -13.59 -44.03
N THR A 534 -19.11 -14.31 -43.21
CA THR A 534 -20.47 -14.75 -43.53
C THR A 534 -21.38 -13.56 -43.86
N LEU A 535 -21.39 -12.51 -42.99
CA LEU A 535 -22.23 -11.32 -43.21
C LEU A 535 -21.86 -10.58 -44.48
N ARG A 536 -20.59 -10.57 -44.85
CA ARG A 536 -20.10 -9.97 -46.11
C ARG A 536 -20.57 -10.76 -47.33
N GLU A 537 -20.48 -12.08 -47.30
CA GLU A 537 -20.96 -12.95 -48.37
C GLU A 537 -22.48 -12.83 -48.57
N GLU A 538 -23.23 -12.91 -47.47
CA GLU A 538 -24.70 -12.73 -47.47
C GLU A 538 -25.10 -11.35 -47.98
N HIS A 539 -24.31 -10.30 -47.69
CA HIS A 539 -24.53 -8.95 -48.20
C HIS A 539 -24.34 -8.86 -49.70
N ILE A 540 -23.29 -9.49 -50.24
CA ILE A 540 -23.02 -9.54 -51.69
C ILE A 540 -24.15 -10.26 -52.42
N ILE A 541 -24.57 -11.41 -51.93
CA ILE A 541 -25.68 -12.17 -52.51
C ILE A 541 -26.97 -11.32 -52.50
N ASN A 542 -27.24 -10.57 -51.42
CA ASN A 542 -28.43 -9.72 -51.33
C ASN A 542 -28.42 -8.59 -52.36
N ILE A 543 -27.24 -8.05 -52.69
CA ILE A 543 -27.08 -7.03 -53.77
C ILE A 543 -27.36 -7.67 -55.13
N GLU A 544 -26.92 -8.90 -55.38
CA GLU A 544 -27.08 -9.59 -56.65
C GLU A 544 -28.51 -10.05 -56.89
N GLU A 545 -29.19 -10.53 -55.85
CA GLU A 545 -30.53 -11.14 -55.97
C GLU A 545 -31.67 -10.15 -55.85
N ASN A 546 -31.46 -8.96 -55.24
CA ASN A 546 -32.50 -7.97 -55.00
C ASN A 546 -32.27 -6.67 -55.80
N PRO A 547 -32.94 -6.49 -56.97
CA PRO A 547 -32.77 -5.30 -57.80
C PRO A 547 -33.18 -3.98 -57.14
N ASP A 548 -34.02 -4.02 -56.09
CA ASP A 548 -34.50 -2.88 -55.33
C ASP A 548 -33.63 -2.62 -54.08
N TYR A 549 -32.53 -3.33 -53.90
CA TYR A 549 -31.64 -3.18 -52.77
C TYR A 549 -31.02 -1.79 -52.70
N ASN A 550 -31.23 -1.12 -51.56
CA ASN A 550 -30.64 0.21 -51.32
C ASN A 550 -29.15 0.09 -50.97
N TYR A 551 -28.29 0.35 -51.97
CA TYR A 551 -26.84 0.28 -51.81
C TYR A 551 -26.30 1.17 -50.70
N GLN A 552 -26.90 2.36 -50.45
CA GLN A 552 -26.46 3.25 -49.35
C GLN A 552 -26.68 2.63 -47.99
N VAL A 553 -27.79 1.93 -47.76
CA VAL A 553 -28.04 1.19 -46.52
C VAL A 553 -26.98 0.10 -46.34
N GLY A 554 -26.62 -0.59 -47.43
CA GLY A 554 -25.59 -1.61 -47.41
C GLY A 554 -24.21 -1.10 -47.00
N VAL A 555 -23.84 0.13 -47.41
CA VAL A 555 -22.60 0.77 -46.96
C VAL A 555 -22.59 0.97 -45.48
N PHE A 556 -23.62 1.60 -44.89
CA PHE A 556 -23.71 1.80 -43.46
C PHE A 556 -23.75 0.48 -42.68
N TYR A 557 -24.43 -0.53 -43.21
CA TYR A 557 -24.45 -1.88 -42.63
C TYR A 557 -23.05 -2.48 -42.53
N MET A 558 -22.28 -2.45 -43.64
CA MET A 558 -20.93 -3.02 -43.68
C MET A 558 -19.94 -2.19 -42.85
N ASP A 559 -20.10 -0.87 -42.76
CA ASP A 559 -19.29 -0.03 -41.89
C ASP A 559 -19.46 -0.42 -40.43
N ILE A 560 -20.70 -0.72 -39.96
CA ILE A 560 -20.94 -1.20 -38.61
C ILE A 560 -20.35 -2.58 -38.38
N VAL A 561 -20.47 -3.49 -39.37
CA VAL A 561 -19.84 -4.83 -39.29
C VAL A 561 -18.32 -4.71 -39.14
N ALA A 562 -17.69 -3.76 -39.86
CA ALA A 562 -16.27 -3.50 -39.77
C ALA A 562 -15.85 -2.92 -38.40
N GLU A 563 -16.63 -2.01 -37.82
CA GLU A 563 -16.35 -1.49 -36.47
C GLU A 563 -16.51 -2.56 -35.38
N LEU A 564 -17.51 -3.46 -35.50
CA LEU A 564 -17.69 -4.57 -34.56
C LEU A 564 -16.54 -5.58 -34.64
N GLU A 565 -15.98 -5.80 -35.82
CA GLU A 565 -14.80 -6.65 -36.00
C GLU A 565 -13.54 -6.03 -35.40
N LYS A 566 -13.31 -4.73 -35.60
CA LYS A 566 -12.20 -4.03 -34.95
C LYS A 566 -12.23 -4.16 -33.42
N ILE A 567 -13.43 -4.09 -32.80
CA ILE A 567 -13.57 -4.34 -31.36
C ILE A 567 -13.06 -5.75 -31.00
N GLY A 568 -13.33 -6.75 -31.84
CA GLY A 568 -12.78 -8.10 -31.66
C GLY A 568 -11.24 -8.12 -31.68
N ASP A 569 -10.64 -7.40 -32.64
CA ASP A 569 -9.18 -7.26 -32.74
C ASP A 569 -8.60 -6.58 -31.49
N PHE A 570 -9.21 -5.53 -30.99
CA PHE A 570 -8.76 -4.88 -29.76
C PHE A 570 -8.86 -5.80 -28.54
N ILE A 571 -9.92 -6.58 -28.42
CA ILE A 571 -10.16 -7.54 -27.33
C ILE A 571 -9.07 -8.63 -27.30
N ILE A 572 -8.69 -9.19 -28.44
CA ILE A 572 -7.60 -10.19 -28.48
C ILE A 572 -6.25 -9.55 -28.17
N ASN A 573 -5.95 -8.36 -28.71
CA ASN A 573 -4.73 -7.62 -28.43
C ASN A 573 -4.55 -7.35 -26.94
N ILE A 574 -5.63 -7.02 -26.21
CA ILE A 574 -5.63 -6.83 -24.75
C ILE A 574 -5.22 -8.13 -24.05
N SER A 575 -5.80 -9.27 -24.42
CA SER A 575 -5.49 -10.57 -23.83
C SER A 575 -4.05 -11.00 -24.13
N GLU A 576 -3.58 -10.77 -25.35
CA GLU A 576 -2.20 -11.03 -25.79
C GLU A 576 -1.19 -10.14 -25.07
N ALA A 577 -1.48 -8.84 -24.92
CA ALA A 577 -0.61 -7.93 -24.19
C ALA A 577 -0.44 -8.36 -22.71
N LYS A 578 -1.46 -8.93 -22.10
CA LYS A 578 -1.39 -9.43 -20.73
C LYS A 578 -0.57 -10.72 -20.59
N ILE A 579 -0.60 -11.63 -21.58
CA ILE A 579 0.13 -12.90 -21.53
C ILE A 579 1.58 -12.77 -22.01
N ALA A 580 1.86 -11.90 -23.01
CA ALA A 580 3.17 -11.76 -23.64
C ALA A 580 4.33 -11.40 -22.68
N GLU A 581 4.01 -10.98 -21.48
CA GLU A 581 4.96 -10.50 -20.49
C GLU A 581 5.26 -11.53 -19.40
N ASN A 582 4.57 -12.68 -19.42
CA ASN A 582 4.81 -13.82 -18.54
C ASN A 582 5.92 -14.76 -19.04
N GLY A 583 6.51 -14.46 -20.22
CA GLY A 583 7.56 -15.24 -20.87
C GLY A 583 8.99 -14.81 -20.54
#